data_6450f803eea5ff68240a64a80f66e49c
#
_entry.id   6450f803eea5ff68240a64a80f66e49c
#
_cell.length_a   1.000
_cell.length_b   1.000
_cell.length_c   1.000
_cell.angle_alpha   90.00
_cell.angle_beta   90.00
_cell.angle_gamma   90.00
#
_symmetry.space_group_name_H-M   'P 1'
#
loop_
_entity.id
_entity.type
_entity.pdbx_description
1 polymer ?
#
loop_
_entity_poly.entity_id
_entity_poly.type
_entity_poly.pdbx_seq_one_letter_code
_entity_poly.pdbx_strand_id
1 'polypeptide(L)'
;MVLTLLVPYVAQAVHDTGIFQLDGDAQSATNTAQTPPANDDWDKVCNQATGGGVAGCGTTAVTTGATAVSWTAEPNPNSSIFTGGGSKDPLNIDQWAWKDGAGGLPDKDNLEHGFAARYSIPASSTCPNGTGPTFTGTCELIYFGSDRFDNSGDAQQGFWFFQNRITLGSNKVGGATGFDGLHKDGDVLVISDFSNGGGTSTITVYTWDSSCLAAGKPSYCGDTNLHLQETSNAANCVTAGAADGFCGLVNPVDGVVAPWPYLDKSGNATYLQGEFLEAGINLSLLPNVANECFASFLAETRSSTSTTATLKDFVLGNFGNCVATMSTQVSSPGPVTPGTPVHDTATVNGNQPSKTPSGNVTFFLCGPIATGACDGTTNVGTNIGTAPLSGSGGTASATSADQNTGAGLTPGRYCFRAEWPGDANYTTPLKEYGGLSGTNECFTVQQVPSSTSSAQTWLPNDSATVTSTLPLSGSLSFTLHDGGDCTGAVLRPAETYTFSGATSSVTRSTTNSSVSVTTSSTVSWEVVFTSSDPRVSSSSRCESTVLTITN
;
A
#
# COMPACT_ATOMS: atom_id res chain seq x y z
N MET A 1 -30.91 -44.49 13.51
CA MET A 1 -29.46 -44.45 13.81
C MET A 1 -28.77 -44.25 12.49
N VAL A 2 -28.53 -42.98 12.11
CA VAL A 2 -27.86 -42.63 10.86
C VAL A 2 -26.37 -42.69 11.16
N LEU A 3 -25.70 -43.66 10.55
CA LEU A 3 -24.24 -43.80 10.61
C LEU A 3 -23.64 -42.77 9.67
N THR A 4 -23.26 -41.60 10.17
CA THR A 4 -22.42 -40.66 9.45
C THR A 4 -21.04 -41.30 9.28
N LEU A 5 -20.76 -41.78 8.07
CA LEU A 5 -19.37 -42.06 7.67
C LEU A 5 -18.59 -40.75 7.72
N LEU A 6 -17.77 -40.60 8.74
CA LEU A 6 -16.65 -39.69 8.71
C LEU A 6 -15.69 -40.19 7.63
N VAL A 7 -15.76 -39.62 6.43
CA VAL A 7 -14.70 -39.75 5.45
C VAL A 7 -13.54 -38.96 6.04
N PRO A 8 -12.39 -39.57 6.33
CA PRO A 8 -11.21 -38.78 6.72
C PRO A 8 -10.88 -37.89 5.53
N TYR A 9 -10.94 -36.58 5.74
CA TYR A 9 -10.35 -35.62 4.80
C TYR A 9 -8.84 -35.88 4.80
N VAL A 10 -8.34 -36.36 3.68
CA VAL A 10 -6.89 -36.39 3.41
C VAL A 10 -6.51 -34.95 3.17
N ALA A 11 -5.79 -34.33 4.08
CA ALA A 11 -5.13 -33.07 3.81
C ALA A 11 -4.13 -33.37 2.68
N GLN A 12 -4.20 -32.63 1.59
CA GLN A 12 -3.27 -32.80 0.48
C GLN A 12 -2.02 -31.99 0.75
N ALA A 13 -0.86 -32.53 0.41
CA ALA A 13 0.42 -31.89 0.60
C ALA A 13 0.54 -30.61 -0.26
N VAL A 14 1.33 -29.66 0.16
CA VAL A 14 1.50 -28.36 -0.52
C VAL A 14 1.96 -28.50 -1.98
N HIS A 15 2.63 -29.57 -2.35
CA HIS A 15 3.05 -29.85 -3.72
C HIS A 15 1.88 -30.23 -4.65
N ASP A 16 0.74 -30.74 -4.12
CA ASP A 16 -0.43 -31.14 -4.90
C ASP A 16 -1.23 -29.93 -5.43
N THR A 17 -0.86 -28.72 -5.03
CA THR A 17 -1.55 -27.49 -5.46
C THR A 17 -1.33 -27.17 -6.94
N GLY A 18 -0.28 -27.69 -7.56
CA GLY A 18 0.07 -27.42 -8.96
C GLY A 18 0.51 -25.97 -9.24
N ILE A 19 0.96 -25.25 -8.20
CA ILE A 19 1.35 -23.84 -8.29
C ILE A 19 2.86 -23.71 -8.41
N PHE A 20 3.58 -24.40 -7.54
CA PHE A 20 5.03 -24.35 -7.42
C PHE A 20 5.64 -25.72 -7.57
N GLN A 21 6.79 -25.81 -8.23
CA GLN A 21 7.53 -27.05 -8.37
C GLN A 21 8.29 -27.35 -7.07
N LEU A 22 8.11 -28.55 -6.53
CA LEU A 22 8.88 -29.11 -5.43
C LEU A 22 9.37 -30.48 -5.90
N ASP A 23 10.37 -30.48 -6.77
CA ASP A 23 10.82 -31.67 -7.52
C ASP A 23 12.33 -31.97 -7.38
N GLY A 24 13.05 -31.16 -6.58
CA GLY A 24 14.45 -31.36 -6.26
C GLY A 24 15.40 -30.65 -7.21
N ASP A 25 14.88 -29.76 -8.05
CA ASP A 25 15.71 -28.84 -8.81
C ASP A 25 15.18 -27.40 -8.72
N ALA A 26 15.83 -26.45 -9.35
CA ALA A 26 15.46 -25.03 -9.24
C ALA A 26 15.10 -24.44 -10.62
N GLN A 27 14.73 -25.27 -11.60
CA GLN A 27 14.52 -24.85 -12.98
C GLN A 27 13.12 -25.16 -13.49
N SER A 28 12.30 -24.15 -13.65
CA SER A 28 10.92 -24.25 -14.14
C SER A 28 10.77 -24.97 -15.50
N ALA A 29 11.86 -25.14 -16.25
CA ALA A 29 11.88 -25.82 -17.55
C ALA A 29 11.98 -27.35 -17.44
N THR A 30 12.34 -27.90 -16.28
CA THR A 30 12.66 -29.33 -16.09
C THR A 30 11.62 -30.13 -15.30
N ASN A 31 10.44 -29.58 -15.10
CA ASN A 31 9.35 -30.23 -14.36
C ASN A 31 9.03 -31.63 -14.88
N THR A 32 9.71 -32.65 -14.34
CA THR A 32 9.58 -34.04 -14.79
C THR A 32 8.88 -34.96 -13.81
N ALA A 33 8.68 -34.57 -12.57
CA ALA A 33 8.23 -35.46 -11.50
C ALA A 33 6.92 -35.07 -10.83
N GLN A 34 6.49 -33.82 -10.93
CA GLN A 34 5.33 -33.34 -10.19
C GLN A 34 3.99 -33.53 -10.93
N THR A 35 2.99 -34.02 -10.23
CA THR A 35 1.61 -34.15 -10.72
C THR A 35 0.64 -33.57 -9.67
N PRO A 36 -0.14 -32.52 -10.00
CA PRO A 36 -0.20 -31.80 -11.27
C PRO A 36 1.05 -30.98 -11.57
N PRO A 37 1.40 -30.74 -12.86
CA PRO A 37 2.55 -29.93 -13.21
C PRO A 37 2.33 -28.47 -12.78
N ALA A 38 3.38 -27.86 -12.21
CA ALA A 38 3.39 -26.46 -11.81
C ALA A 38 4.23 -25.63 -12.81
N ASN A 39 4.00 -24.31 -12.81
CA ASN A 39 4.68 -23.42 -13.73
C ASN A 39 5.77 -22.57 -13.07
N ASP A 40 5.72 -22.37 -11.77
CA ASP A 40 6.66 -21.53 -11.03
C ASP A 40 7.69 -22.40 -10.31
N ASP A 41 8.94 -21.90 -10.32
CA ASP A 41 10.07 -22.51 -9.66
C ASP A 41 11.09 -21.42 -9.26
N TRP A 42 12.20 -21.80 -8.64
CA TRP A 42 13.18 -20.89 -8.04
C TRP A 42 13.92 -20.02 -9.03
N ASP A 43 14.10 -20.45 -10.28
CA ASP A 43 14.66 -19.61 -11.34
C ASP A 43 13.78 -18.37 -11.60
N LYS A 44 12.45 -18.55 -11.57
CA LYS A 44 11.49 -17.45 -11.71
C LYS A 44 11.41 -16.60 -10.47
N VAL A 45 11.47 -17.20 -9.26
CA VAL A 45 11.52 -16.46 -8.00
C VAL A 45 12.76 -15.59 -7.91
N CYS A 46 13.94 -16.13 -8.25
CA CYS A 46 15.18 -15.37 -8.34
C CYS A 46 15.06 -14.20 -9.33
N ASN A 47 14.53 -14.46 -10.52
CA ASN A 47 14.33 -13.44 -11.55
C ASN A 47 13.42 -12.31 -11.04
N GLN A 48 12.27 -12.65 -10.45
CA GLN A 48 11.32 -11.67 -9.92
C GLN A 48 11.92 -10.88 -8.75
N ALA A 49 12.59 -11.53 -7.81
CA ALA A 49 13.18 -10.89 -6.63
C ALA A 49 14.30 -9.91 -6.99
N THR A 50 15.06 -10.20 -8.05
CA THR A 50 16.21 -9.41 -8.50
C THR A 50 15.91 -8.47 -9.68
N GLY A 51 14.70 -8.54 -10.23
CA GLY A 51 14.31 -7.77 -11.42
C GLY A 51 15.05 -8.22 -12.68
N GLY A 52 15.50 -9.49 -12.75
CA GLY A 52 16.29 -10.02 -13.87
C GLY A 52 17.77 -9.65 -13.82
N GLY A 53 18.28 -9.19 -12.65
CA GLY A 53 19.67 -8.71 -12.51
C GLY A 53 20.72 -9.78 -12.24
N VAL A 54 20.32 -11.01 -11.90
CA VAL A 54 21.26 -12.11 -11.60
C VAL A 54 21.48 -13.00 -12.81
N ALA A 55 22.75 -13.22 -13.17
CA ALA A 55 23.13 -14.12 -14.24
C ALA A 55 22.58 -15.54 -13.96
N GLY A 56 21.92 -16.15 -14.92
CA GLY A 56 21.31 -17.46 -14.78
C GLY A 56 19.83 -17.46 -14.40
N CYS A 57 19.35 -16.49 -13.63
CA CYS A 57 17.92 -16.36 -13.31
C CYS A 57 17.08 -15.75 -14.46
N GLY A 58 17.67 -15.55 -15.63
CA GLY A 58 17.01 -14.94 -16.78
C GLY A 58 17.24 -13.42 -16.88
N THR A 59 17.29 -12.92 -18.11
CA THR A 59 17.53 -11.49 -18.39
C THR A 59 16.26 -10.69 -18.67
N THR A 60 15.15 -11.38 -18.93
CA THR A 60 13.83 -10.76 -19.11
C THR A 60 13.05 -10.91 -17.83
N ALA A 61 12.56 -9.80 -17.29
CA ALA A 61 11.77 -9.84 -16.07
C ALA A 61 10.53 -10.74 -16.26
N VAL A 62 10.39 -11.74 -15.40
CA VAL A 62 9.22 -12.62 -15.29
C VAL A 62 8.52 -12.36 -13.97
N THR A 63 7.23 -12.56 -13.96
CA THR A 63 6.42 -12.53 -12.74
C THR A 63 5.89 -13.93 -12.48
N THR A 64 6.08 -14.41 -11.25
CA THR A 64 5.38 -15.59 -10.72
C THR A 64 3.98 -15.22 -10.28
N GLY A 65 3.18 -16.23 -9.90
CA GLY A 65 1.91 -16.01 -9.19
C GLY A 65 2.08 -15.60 -7.72
N ALA A 66 3.32 -15.47 -7.24
CA ALA A 66 3.62 -15.16 -5.85
C ALA A 66 3.21 -13.73 -5.46
N THR A 67 2.64 -13.57 -4.28
CA THR A 67 2.32 -12.27 -3.68
C THR A 67 3.52 -11.61 -3.00
N ALA A 68 4.55 -12.40 -2.65
CA ALA A 68 5.84 -11.94 -2.16
C ALA A 68 6.93 -12.94 -2.53
N VAL A 69 8.11 -12.44 -2.83
CA VAL A 69 9.30 -13.24 -3.15
C VAL A 69 10.52 -12.70 -2.43
N SER A 70 11.44 -13.60 -2.10
CA SER A 70 12.78 -13.30 -1.59
C SER A 70 13.78 -14.21 -2.26
N TRP A 71 14.90 -13.67 -2.65
CA TRP A 71 16.09 -14.41 -3.06
C TRP A 71 17.30 -13.59 -2.62
N THR A 72 18.22 -14.21 -1.88
CA THR A 72 19.41 -13.55 -1.34
C THR A 72 20.59 -14.47 -1.47
N ALA A 73 21.68 -13.93 -2.00
CA ALA A 73 22.97 -14.61 -2.06
C ALA A 73 23.85 -14.17 -0.88
N GLU A 74 24.60 -15.12 -0.34
CA GLU A 74 25.72 -14.86 0.55
C GLU A 74 27.01 -15.37 -0.10
N PRO A 75 27.99 -14.50 -0.37
CA PRO A 75 29.18 -14.91 -1.11
C PRO A 75 30.07 -15.85 -0.31
N ASN A 76 30.69 -16.80 -0.95
CA ASN A 76 31.75 -17.62 -0.36
C ASN A 76 33.14 -16.99 -0.63
N PRO A 77 34.01 -16.76 0.38
CA PRO A 77 33.80 -17.10 1.80
C PRO A 77 32.70 -16.28 2.42
N ASN A 78 31.94 -16.95 3.29
CA ASN A 78 30.78 -16.39 3.98
C ASN A 78 31.13 -15.07 4.70
N SER A 79 30.30 -14.06 4.51
CA SER A 79 30.50 -12.72 5.07
C SER A 79 29.76 -12.50 6.40
N SER A 80 28.77 -13.34 6.73
CA SER A 80 27.99 -13.19 7.96
C SER A 80 27.57 -14.53 8.55
N ILE A 81 28.05 -14.81 9.77
CA ILE A 81 27.70 -16.02 10.54
C ILE A 81 27.27 -15.64 11.94
N PHE A 82 26.45 -16.46 12.58
CA PHE A 82 26.16 -16.29 14.00
C PHE A 82 27.43 -16.40 14.85
N THR A 83 27.58 -15.54 15.86
CA THR A 83 28.68 -15.67 16.83
C THR A 83 28.46 -16.87 17.70
N GLY A 84 29.50 -17.72 17.80
CA GLY A 84 29.42 -19.01 18.46
C GLY A 84 28.81 -19.00 19.86
N GLY A 85 27.82 -19.86 20.08
CA GLY A 85 27.27 -20.26 21.37
C GLY A 85 26.15 -19.39 21.95
N GLY A 86 25.93 -18.18 21.46
CA GLY A 86 24.99 -17.21 22.04
C GLY A 86 23.60 -17.17 21.39
N SER A 87 23.53 -17.23 20.04
CA SER A 87 22.28 -17.12 19.32
C SER A 87 21.53 -18.46 19.29
N LYS A 88 20.24 -18.41 19.57
CA LYS A 88 19.32 -19.56 19.64
C LYS A 88 17.92 -19.08 19.31
N ASP A 89 17.10 -19.92 18.69
CA ASP A 89 15.72 -19.57 18.28
C ASP A 89 14.84 -19.00 19.40
N PRO A 90 14.88 -19.51 20.65
CA PRO A 90 14.01 -18.97 21.68
C PRO A 90 14.39 -17.58 22.21
N LEU A 91 15.48 -17.00 21.74
CA LEU A 91 15.91 -15.65 22.13
C LEU A 91 15.20 -14.62 21.24
N ASN A 92 14.93 -13.42 21.80
CA ASN A 92 14.53 -12.31 20.96
C ASN A 92 15.60 -11.99 19.93
N ILE A 93 15.18 -11.50 18.76
CA ILE A 93 16.06 -11.16 17.63
C ILE A 93 17.20 -10.21 18.05
N ASP A 94 16.89 -9.21 18.89
CA ASP A 94 17.88 -8.26 19.42
C ASP A 94 18.94 -8.87 20.35
N GLN A 95 18.75 -10.12 20.74
CA GLN A 95 19.74 -10.91 21.51
C GLN A 95 20.63 -11.76 20.59
N TRP A 96 20.28 -11.91 19.32
CA TRP A 96 21.14 -12.59 18.35
C TRP A 96 22.35 -11.74 17.99
N ALA A 97 23.48 -12.41 17.76
CA ALA A 97 24.71 -11.75 17.40
C ALA A 97 25.38 -12.44 16.22
N TRP A 98 25.92 -11.64 15.32
CA TRP A 98 26.63 -12.10 14.16
C TRP A 98 28.02 -11.48 14.05
N LYS A 99 28.88 -12.04 13.21
CA LYS A 99 30.21 -11.53 12.89
C LYS A 99 30.49 -11.68 11.41
N ASP A 100 31.33 -10.80 10.89
CA ASP A 100 31.88 -10.90 9.54
C ASP A 100 33.00 -11.95 9.52
N GLY A 101 32.99 -12.84 8.54
CA GLY A 101 34.04 -13.79 8.25
C GLY A 101 33.82 -15.23 8.74
N ALA A 102 34.22 -16.16 7.90
CA ALA A 102 33.97 -17.60 7.97
C ALA A 102 34.79 -18.38 9.04
N GLY A 103 35.48 -17.70 9.95
CA GLY A 103 36.34 -18.39 10.94
C GLY A 103 35.54 -19.28 11.89
N GLY A 104 35.64 -20.61 11.71
CA GLY A 104 35.07 -21.63 12.59
C GLY A 104 33.70 -22.16 12.17
N LEU A 105 33.21 -21.81 10.99
CA LEU A 105 32.03 -22.42 10.37
C LEU A 105 32.45 -23.71 9.64
N PRO A 106 31.85 -24.89 9.93
CA PRO A 106 32.04 -26.08 9.08
C PRO A 106 31.47 -25.85 7.70
N ASP A 107 32.17 -26.30 6.66
CA ASP A 107 31.75 -26.10 5.25
C ASP A 107 30.32 -26.59 4.98
N LYS A 108 29.90 -27.68 5.60
CA LYS A 108 28.55 -28.24 5.49
C LYS A 108 27.44 -27.37 6.10
N ASP A 109 27.80 -26.48 7.00
CA ASP A 109 26.88 -25.54 7.66
C ASP A 109 26.88 -24.19 6.94
N ASN A 110 27.68 -24.01 5.86
CA ASN A 110 27.79 -22.77 5.08
C ASN A 110 26.68 -22.73 4.02
N LEU A 111 25.76 -21.76 4.13
CA LEU A 111 24.72 -21.44 3.16
C LEU A 111 25.26 -20.46 2.12
N GLU A 112 24.87 -20.62 0.85
CA GLU A 112 25.23 -19.66 -0.20
C GLU A 112 24.01 -18.83 -0.65
N HIS A 113 22.83 -19.44 -0.65
CA HIS A 113 21.59 -18.74 -1.02
C HIS A 113 20.45 -19.14 -0.10
N GLY A 114 19.52 -18.19 0.08
CA GLY A 114 18.24 -18.42 0.73
C GLY A 114 17.11 -17.79 -0.07
N PHE A 115 15.99 -18.49 -0.22
CA PHE A 115 14.90 -18.05 -1.06
C PHE A 115 13.54 -18.45 -0.49
N ALA A 116 12.53 -17.64 -0.77
CA ALA A 116 11.16 -17.88 -0.36
C ALA A 116 10.16 -17.23 -1.32
N ALA A 117 8.97 -17.82 -1.46
CA ALA A 117 7.86 -17.30 -2.25
C ALA A 117 6.54 -17.56 -1.53
N ARG A 118 5.67 -16.53 -1.45
CA ARG A 118 4.33 -16.64 -0.86
C ARG A 118 3.28 -16.58 -1.93
N TYR A 119 2.27 -17.43 -1.80
CA TYR A 119 1.10 -17.47 -2.67
C TYR A 119 -0.17 -17.36 -1.84
N SER A 120 -1.14 -16.60 -2.38
CA SER A 120 -2.51 -16.50 -1.87
C SER A 120 -3.46 -16.92 -2.98
N ILE A 121 -4.11 -18.08 -2.82
CA ILE A 121 -4.96 -18.66 -3.85
C ILE A 121 -6.36 -18.93 -3.30
N PRO A 122 -7.38 -19.08 -4.14
CA PRO A 122 -8.68 -19.51 -3.67
C PRO A 122 -8.60 -20.85 -2.93
N ALA A 123 -9.16 -20.91 -1.74
CA ALA A 123 -9.19 -22.12 -0.95
C ALA A 123 -9.99 -23.23 -1.67
N SER A 124 -9.49 -24.45 -1.61
CA SER A 124 -10.05 -25.62 -2.30
C SER A 124 -9.72 -26.91 -1.54
N SER A 125 -10.15 -28.03 -2.07
CA SER A 125 -9.75 -29.34 -1.53
C SER A 125 -8.26 -29.63 -1.68
N THR A 126 -7.59 -29.02 -2.67
CA THR A 126 -6.13 -29.14 -2.88
C THR A 126 -5.33 -28.10 -2.11
N CYS A 127 -5.97 -27.03 -1.66
CA CYS A 127 -5.38 -26.03 -0.77
C CYS A 127 -6.39 -25.63 0.28
N PRO A 128 -6.55 -26.43 1.35
CA PRO A 128 -7.53 -26.16 2.39
C PRO A 128 -7.10 -24.99 3.28
N ASN A 129 -8.09 -24.22 3.74
CA ASN A 129 -7.90 -23.16 4.72
C ASN A 129 -8.58 -23.44 6.06
N GLY A 130 -8.79 -24.71 6.38
CA GLY A 130 -9.41 -25.20 7.61
C GLY A 130 -9.77 -26.67 7.52
N THR A 131 -10.37 -27.21 8.57
CA THR A 131 -10.68 -28.66 8.72
C THR A 131 -12.04 -29.07 8.19
N GLY A 132 -12.75 -28.23 7.45
CA GLY A 132 -14.12 -28.47 7.00
C GLY A 132 -14.26 -28.75 5.50
N PRO A 133 -15.38 -29.29 5.03
CA PRO A 133 -15.63 -29.59 3.62
C PRO A 133 -15.99 -28.36 2.77
N THR A 134 -16.16 -27.20 3.40
CA THR A 134 -16.51 -25.94 2.73
C THR A 134 -15.34 -24.98 2.82
N PHE A 135 -14.74 -24.71 1.65
CA PHE A 135 -13.62 -23.79 1.53
C PHE A 135 -14.14 -22.42 1.07
N THR A 136 -13.88 -21.38 1.84
CA THR A 136 -14.23 -19.99 1.49
C THR A 136 -13.04 -19.08 1.76
N GLY A 137 -12.79 -18.10 0.88
CA GLY A 137 -11.66 -17.21 1.01
C GLY A 137 -10.39 -17.77 0.39
N THR A 138 -9.24 -17.51 1.00
CA THR A 138 -7.91 -17.84 0.47
C THR A 138 -7.22 -18.94 1.26
N CYS A 139 -6.38 -19.68 0.57
CA CYS A 139 -5.36 -20.56 1.12
C CYS A 139 -4.01 -19.85 0.95
N GLU A 140 -3.22 -19.78 2.01
CA GLU A 140 -1.95 -19.08 2.07
C GLU A 140 -0.82 -20.11 2.14
N LEU A 141 0.08 -20.04 1.15
CA LEU A 141 1.22 -20.96 1.01
C LEU A 141 2.52 -20.19 1.09
N ILE A 142 3.54 -20.77 1.71
CA ILE A 142 4.93 -20.33 1.55
C ILE A 142 5.75 -21.51 1.06
N TYR A 143 6.49 -21.29 -0.04
CA TYR A 143 7.59 -22.13 -0.49
C TYR A 143 8.89 -21.46 -0.10
N PHE A 144 9.89 -22.23 0.28
CA PHE A 144 11.19 -21.73 0.76
C PHE A 144 12.28 -22.77 0.57
N GLY A 145 13.51 -22.30 0.58
CA GLY A 145 14.65 -23.18 0.43
C GLY A 145 15.98 -22.49 0.60
N SER A 146 17.03 -23.25 0.43
CA SER A 146 18.42 -22.80 0.50
C SER A 146 19.32 -23.76 -0.24
N ASP A 147 20.50 -23.30 -0.58
CA ASP A 147 21.61 -24.17 -0.99
C ASP A 147 22.81 -23.97 -0.07
N ARG A 148 23.67 -24.96 -0.03
CA ARG A 148 24.84 -25.01 0.85
C ARG A 148 26.12 -25.38 0.11
N PHE A 149 27.24 -24.96 0.66
CA PHE A 149 28.57 -25.09 0.09
C PHE A 149 29.13 -26.53 0.04
N ASP A 150 28.70 -27.43 0.95
CA ASP A 150 29.24 -28.78 1.09
C ASP A 150 28.15 -29.75 1.56
N ASN A 151 28.03 -30.90 0.92
CA ASN A 151 27.07 -31.95 1.27
C ASN A 151 27.61 -32.97 2.32
N SER A 152 28.77 -32.76 2.90
CA SER A 152 29.35 -33.69 3.85
C SER A 152 28.58 -33.76 5.18
N GLY A 153 27.96 -34.91 5.44
CA GLY A 153 27.27 -35.22 6.69
C GLY A 153 25.89 -34.61 6.85
N ASP A 154 25.24 -34.89 7.99
CA ASP A 154 23.92 -34.36 8.32
C ASP A 154 23.98 -32.84 8.52
N ALA A 155 22.98 -32.15 8.00
CA ALA A 155 22.76 -30.75 8.25
C ALA A 155 21.34 -30.54 8.80
N GLN A 156 21.20 -29.70 9.79
CA GLN A 156 19.92 -29.25 10.29
C GLN A 156 19.75 -27.78 9.88
N GLN A 157 18.63 -27.48 9.27
CA GLN A 157 18.33 -26.13 8.84
C GLN A 157 17.06 -25.63 9.52
N GLY A 158 16.99 -24.32 9.75
CA GLY A 158 15.82 -23.61 10.21
C GLY A 158 15.45 -22.50 9.22
N PHE A 159 14.16 -22.22 9.15
CA PHE A 159 13.63 -21.16 8.28
C PHE A 159 12.65 -20.34 9.09
N TRP A 160 13.03 -19.09 9.32
CA TRP A 160 12.19 -18.13 9.98
C TRP A 160 11.42 -17.25 8.99
N PHE A 161 10.15 -17.01 9.27
CA PHE A 161 9.32 -16.02 8.64
C PHE A 161 8.87 -15.02 9.70
N PHE A 162 9.39 -13.80 9.60
CA PHE A 162 9.15 -12.74 10.58
C PHE A 162 8.12 -11.75 10.05
N GLN A 163 7.16 -11.41 10.87
CA GLN A 163 6.18 -10.34 10.58
C GLN A 163 6.83 -8.96 10.62
N ASN A 164 7.84 -8.78 11.47
CA ASN A 164 8.64 -7.58 11.54
C ASN A 164 9.79 -7.61 10.52
N ARG A 165 10.20 -6.42 10.08
CA ARG A 165 11.42 -6.30 9.30
C ARG A 165 12.62 -6.55 10.22
N ILE A 166 13.46 -7.51 9.84
CA ILE A 166 14.72 -7.84 10.52
C ILE A 166 15.86 -7.32 9.65
N THR A 167 16.84 -6.69 10.29
CA THR A 167 18.05 -6.19 9.62
C THR A 167 19.29 -6.51 10.45
N LEU A 168 20.44 -6.50 9.78
CA LEU A 168 21.72 -6.60 10.47
C LEU A 168 22.06 -5.26 11.11
N GLY A 169 22.06 -5.22 12.43
CA GLY A 169 22.42 -4.04 13.21
C GLY A 169 23.92 -3.84 13.27
N SER A 170 24.34 -2.60 13.52
CA SER A 170 25.75 -2.22 13.46
C SER A 170 26.55 -2.43 14.75
N ASN A 171 25.89 -2.55 15.92
CA ASN A 171 26.64 -2.63 17.18
C ASN A 171 25.88 -3.37 18.30
N LYS A 172 26.53 -4.33 18.95
CA LYS A 172 26.12 -4.90 20.24
C LYS A 172 27.18 -4.74 21.31
N VAL A 173 26.74 -4.80 22.57
CA VAL A 173 27.60 -4.85 23.74
C VAL A 173 28.53 -6.07 23.65
N GLY A 174 29.83 -5.86 23.77
CA GLY A 174 30.84 -6.93 23.74
C GLY A 174 31.56 -7.13 22.40
N GLY A 175 31.39 -6.23 21.42
CA GLY A 175 32.17 -6.23 20.16
C GLY A 175 31.62 -7.15 19.07
N ALA A 176 30.49 -7.82 19.27
CA ALA A 176 29.72 -8.48 18.23
C ALA A 176 28.66 -7.52 17.68
N THR A 177 28.35 -7.65 16.38
CA THR A 177 27.22 -6.96 15.79
C THR A 177 25.92 -7.70 16.08
N GLY A 178 24.82 -6.99 16.20
CA GLY A 178 23.52 -7.57 16.52
C GLY A 178 22.55 -7.59 15.35
N PHE A 179 21.39 -8.17 15.57
CA PHE A 179 20.25 -8.03 14.71
C PHE A 179 19.35 -6.93 15.25
N ASP A 180 18.74 -6.15 14.36
CA ASP A 180 17.70 -5.17 14.70
C ASP A 180 16.33 -5.74 14.34
N GLY A 181 15.41 -5.75 15.29
CA GLY A 181 14.07 -6.27 15.19
C GLY A 181 13.65 -7.05 16.43
N LEU A 182 12.38 -7.37 16.51
CA LEU A 182 11.80 -8.17 17.58
C LEU A 182 10.86 -9.21 16.97
N HIS A 183 10.74 -10.35 17.64
CA HIS A 183 9.68 -11.31 17.34
C HIS A 183 8.30 -10.70 17.57
N LYS A 184 7.36 -11.19 16.81
CA LYS A 184 5.91 -10.94 16.99
C LYS A 184 5.21 -12.30 17.11
N ASP A 185 4.15 -12.35 17.93
CA ASP A 185 3.35 -13.56 18.08
C ASP A 185 2.83 -14.01 16.70
N GLY A 186 3.06 -15.28 16.38
CA GLY A 186 2.76 -15.84 15.07
C GLY A 186 3.93 -15.79 14.06
N ASP A 187 5.14 -15.32 14.42
CA ASP A 187 6.33 -15.58 13.61
C ASP A 187 6.53 -17.10 13.49
N VAL A 188 6.86 -17.58 12.30
CA VAL A 188 6.94 -19.02 12.02
C VAL A 188 8.38 -19.48 11.92
N LEU A 189 8.71 -20.56 12.61
CA LEU A 189 9.95 -21.30 12.46
C LEU A 189 9.66 -22.69 11.92
N VAL A 190 10.31 -23.05 10.82
CA VAL A 190 10.30 -24.42 10.29
C VAL A 190 11.69 -25.01 10.46
N ILE A 191 11.81 -26.12 11.17
CA ILE A 191 13.07 -26.85 11.34
C ILE A 191 13.01 -28.12 10.51
N SER A 192 14.03 -28.30 9.66
CA SER A 192 14.20 -29.50 8.83
C SER A 192 15.49 -30.24 9.20
N ASP A 193 15.36 -31.56 9.33
CA ASP A 193 16.50 -32.47 9.58
C ASP A 193 16.83 -33.22 8.28
N PHE A 194 18.05 -33.06 7.82
CA PHE A 194 18.61 -33.75 6.66
C PHE A 194 19.48 -34.88 7.11
N SER A 195 18.98 -36.09 7.11
CA SER A 195 19.79 -37.26 7.39
C SER A 195 20.54 -37.75 6.17
N ASN A 196 21.80 -38.07 6.35
CA ASN A 196 22.71 -38.80 5.44
C ASN A 196 22.24 -38.97 3.98
N GLY A 197 22.64 -38.05 3.12
CA GLY A 197 22.56 -38.24 1.68
C GLY A 197 21.21 -38.00 1.01
N GLY A 198 20.37 -37.09 1.55
CA GLY A 198 19.33 -36.50 0.74
C GLY A 198 17.89 -36.94 1.01
N GLY A 199 17.57 -37.40 2.19
CA GLY A 199 16.17 -37.56 2.59
C GLY A 199 15.77 -36.51 3.63
N THR A 200 14.70 -35.75 3.41
CA THR A 200 14.06 -34.99 4.48
C THR A 200 13.42 -35.99 5.42
N SER A 201 13.95 -36.17 6.63
CA SER A 201 13.42 -37.17 7.55
C SER A 201 12.34 -36.60 8.47
N THR A 202 12.51 -35.35 8.90
CA THR A 202 11.60 -34.71 9.84
C THR A 202 11.49 -33.22 9.56
N ILE A 203 10.26 -32.72 9.54
CA ILE A 203 9.97 -31.28 9.55
C ILE A 203 9.17 -30.98 10.80
N THR A 204 9.55 -29.94 11.54
CA THR A 204 8.84 -29.45 12.72
C THR A 204 8.54 -27.98 12.57
N VAL A 205 7.29 -27.60 12.81
CA VAL A 205 6.81 -26.22 12.71
C VAL A 205 6.50 -25.67 14.09
N TYR A 206 7.03 -24.50 14.35
CA TYR A 206 6.78 -23.71 15.56
C TYR A 206 6.24 -22.34 15.21
N THR A 207 5.52 -21.73 16.15
CA THR A 207 5.23 -20.30 16.13
C THR A 207 5.79 -19.63 17.38
N TRP A 208 6.26 -18.40 17.23
CA TRP A 208 6.60 -17.57 18.37
C TRP A 208 5.34 -17.22 19.17
N ASP A 209 5.39 -17.34 20.49
CA ASP A 209 4.29 -17.06 21.40
C ASP A 209 4.83 -16.38 22.68
N SER A 210 4.60 -15.08 22.80
CA SER A 210 5.05 -14.28 23.94
C SER A 210 4.38 -14.69 25.26
N SER A 211 3.21 -15.35 25.23
CA SER A 211 2.54 -15.87 26.42
C SER A 211 3.34 -16.99 27.09
N CYS A 212 4.22 -17.66 26.33
CA CYS A 212 5.11 -18.68 26.83
C CYS A 212 6.25 -18.13 27.73
N LEU A 213 6.50 -16.81 27.70
CA LEU A 213 7.46 -16.14 28.57
C LEU A 213 6.90 -15.81 29.96
N ALA A 214 5.57 -15.84 30.14
CA ALA A 214 4.92 -15.42 31.37
C ALA A 214 4.99 -16.49 32.46
N ALA A 215 4.97 -16.05 33.72
CA ALA A 215 4.72 -16.95 34.85
C ALA A 215 3.31 -17.55 34.73
N GLY A 216 3.22 -18.89 34.75
CA GLY A 216 1.95 -19.58 34.51
C GLY A 216 1.64 -19.81 33.04
N LYS A 217 2.70 -19.95 32.23
CA LYS A 217 2.61 -20.25 30.79
C LYS A 217 1.64 -21.39 30.47
N PRO A 218 0.97 -21.35 29.30
CA PRO A 218 0.13 -22.44 28.83
C PRO A 218 0.87 -23.78 28.74
N SER A 219 0.15 -24.87 28.86
CA SER A 219 0.74 -26.22 28.85
C SER A 219 1.37 -26.65 27.52
N TYR A 220 1.01 -25.98 26.42
CA TYR A 220 1.60 -26.22 25.10
C TYR A 220 2.97 -25.53 24.91
N CYS A 221 3.32 -24.60 25.78
CA CYS A 221 4.64 -24.01 25.81
C CYS A 221 5.60 -24.99 26.48
N GLY A 222 6.51 -25.55 25.74
CA GLY A 222 7.65 -26.29 26.32
C GLY A 222 8.50 -25.43 27.24
N ASP A 223 9.79 -25.63 27.23
CA ASP A 223 10.76 -24.82 28.03
C ASP A 223 11.14 -23.49 27.33
N THR A 224 10.51 -23.21 26.20
CA THR A 224 10.82 -22.06 25.36
C THR A 224 9.52 -21.29 25.01
N ASN A 225 9.66 -20.12 24.45
CA ASN A 225 8.59 -19.30 23.88
C ASN A 225 8.21 -19.69 22.45
N LEU A 226 8.57 -20.89 22.04
CA LEU A 226 8.14 -21.50 20.78
C LEU A 226 7.00 -22.48 21.05
N HIS A 227 5.88 -22.21 20.42
CA HIS A 227 4.71 -23.08 20.45
C HIS A 227 4.82 -24.12 19.32
N LEU A 228 4.96 -25.39 19.65
CA LEU A 228 4.94 -26.48 18.68
C LEU A 228 3.57 -26.56 18.02
N GLN A 229 3.53 -26.40 16.70
CA GLN A 229 2.32 -26.53 15.91
C GLN A 229 2.16 -27.94 15.38
N GLU A 230 3.18 -28.46 14.70
CA GLU A 230 3.12 -29.77 14.05
C GLU A 230 4.51 -30.36 13.84
N THR A 231 4.58 -31.71 13.76
CA THR A 231 5.80 -32.46 13.40
C THR A 231 5.42 -33.62 12.49
N SER A 232 6.11 -33.75 11.34
CA SER A 232 6.04 -34.90 10.47
C SER A 232 7.40 -35.59 10.36
N ASN A 233 7.38 -36.92 10.48
CA ASN A 233 8.57 -37.77 10.31
C ASN A 233 8.68 -38.36 8.89
N ALA A 234 7.78 -37.99 7.99
CA ALA A 234 7.70 -38.49 6.62
C ALA A 234 7.34 -37.35 5.63
N ALA A 235 7.81 -36.14 5.93
CA ALA A 235 7.46 -34.92 5.19
C ALA A 235 8.22 -34.80 3.88
N ASN A 236 8.31 -35.85 3.07
CA ASN A 236 8.96 -35.80 1.75
C ASN A 236 7.92 -35.51 0.66
N CYS A 237 8.09 -34.43 -0.11
CA CYS A 237 7.16 -34.01 -1.14
C CYS A 237 6.92 -35.05 -2.25
N VAL A 238 7.91 -35.88 -2.56
CA VAL A 238 7.84 -36.87 -3.66
C VAL A 238 7.09 -38.15 -3.25
N THR A 239 7.14 -38.52 -1.98
CA THR A 239 6.53 -39.77 -1.48
C THR A 239 5.15 -39.58 -0.92
N ALA A 240 4.57 -38.43 -1.08
CA ALA A 240 3.38 -38.01 -0.37
C ALA A 240 2.12 -38.80 -0.76
N GLY A 241 1.51 -39.32 0.11
CA GLY A 241 0.14 -39.52 0.46
C GLY A 241 -0.04 -38.87 1.83
N ALA A 242 0.82 -37.93 2.16
CA ALA A 242 0.85 -37.31 3.46
C ALA A 242 -0.25 -36.27 3.58
N ALA A 243 -1.05 -36.44 4.60
CA ALA A 243 -2.05 -35.48 5.07
C ALA A 243 -1.42 -34.20 5.66
N ASP A 244 -0.15 -33.95 5.40
CA ASP A 244 0.62 -32.90 6.04
C ASP A 244 0.53 -31.58 5.29
N GLY A 245 0.21 -30.51 5.99
CA GLY A 245 0.18 -29.15 5.46
C GLY A 245 1.56 -28.61 5.07
N PHE A 246 2.60 -29.44 5.10
CA PHE A 246 3.97 -29.09 4.76
C PHE A 246 4.75 -30.31 4.27
N CYS A 247 5.72 -30.06 3.39
CA CYS A 247 6.69 -31.06 2.96
C CYS A 247 8.01 -30.41 2.56
N GLY A 248 9.06 -31.19 2.44
CA GLY A 248 10.38 -30.73 1.99
C GLY A 248 11.09 -31.82 1.17
N LEU A 249 12.06 -31.39 0.39
CA LEU A 249 12.83 -32.22 -0.50
C LEU A 249 14.26 -31.66 -0.61
N VAL A 250 15.23 -32.55 -0.72
CA VAL A 250 16.59 -32.18 -1.17
C VAL A 250 16.83 -32.76 -2.57
N ASN A 251 17.73 -32.14 -3.31
CA ASN A 251 18.07 -32.67 -4.64
C ASN A 251 18.54 -34.14 -4.50
N PRO A 252 17.88 -35.06 -5.21
CA PRO A 252 18.09 -36.50 -5.00
C PRO A 252 19.30 -37.05 -5.71
N VAL A 253 19.91 -36.31 -6.62
CA VAL A 253 21.04 -36.74 -7.46
C VAL A 253 22.09 -35.65 -7.60
N ASP A 254 23.32 -36.05 -7.96
CA ASP A 254 24.39 -35.13 -8.33
C ASP A 254 24.12 -34.49 -9.68
N GLY A 255 24.64 -33.28 -9.89
CA GLY A 255 24.65 -32.61 -11.18
C GLY A 255 23.38 -31.78 -11.47
N VAL A 256 22.54 -31.52 -10.46
CA VAL A 256 21.41 -30.60 -10.59
C VAL A 256 21.95 -29.18 -10.84
N VAL A 257 21.45 -28.53 -11.87
CA VAL A 257 21.95 -27.22 -12.31
C VAL A 257 21.37 -26.11 -11.47
N ALA A 258 22.24 -25.31 -10.85
CA ALA A 258 21.83 -24.06 -10.19
C ALA A 258 21.46 -23.00 -11.24
N PRO A 259 20.30 -22.31 -11.16
CA PRO A 259 19.95 -21.25 -12.09
C PRO A 259 20.63 -19.90 -11.77
N TRP A 260 21.48 -19.85 -10.77
CA TRP A 260 22.28 -18.69 -10.32
C TRP A 260 23.74 -19.07 -10.17
N PRO A 261 24.66 -18.10 -10.01
CA PRO A 261 26.06 -18.40 -9.74
C PRO A 261 26.19 -19.18 -8.43
N TYR A 262 26.71 -20.39 -8.52
CA TYR A 262 26.92 -21.31 -7.41
C TYR A 262 28.24 -22.07 -7.61
N LEU A 263 28.96 -22.29 -6.54
CA LEU A 263 30.15 -23.16 -6.53
C LEU A 263 30.19 -23.94 -5.23
N ASP A 264 30.15 -25.26 -5.31
CA ASP A 264 30.38 -26.11 -4.16
C ASP A 264 31.84 -26.06 -3.68
N LYS A 265 32.14 -26.70 -2.57
CA LYS A 265 33.49 -26.82 -1.98
C LYS A 265 34.51 -27.42 -2.96
N SER A 266 34.06 -28.22 -3.91
CA SER A 266 34.90 -28.89 -4.95
C SER A 266 35.07 -28.06 -6.19
N GLY A 267 34.39 -26.90 -6.26
CA GLY A 267 34.37 -26.00 -7.41
C GLY A 267 33.37 -26.42 -8.52
N ASN A 268 32.39 -27.26 -8.21
CA ASN A 268 31.33 -27.60 -9.16
C ASN A 268 30.28 -26.47 -9.20
N ALA A 269 29.79 -26.15 -10.39
CA ALA A 269 28.71 -25.20 -10.64
C ALA A 269 27.31 -25.88 -10.65
N THR A 270 27.24 -27.11 -10.18
CA THR A 270 26.02 -27.91 -10.06
C THR A 270 25.96 -28.51 -8.66
N TYR A 271 24.75 -28.68 -8.14
CA TYR A 271 24.57 -29.29 -6.83
C TYR A 271 24.94 -30.76 -6.82
N LEU A 272 25.74 -31.17 -5.83
CA LEU A 272 25.84 -32.55 -5.42
C LEU A 272 24.60 -32.94 -4.61
N GLN A 273 24.30 -34.23 -4.53
CA GLN A 273 23.14 -34.72 -3.77
C GLN A 273 23.14 -34.14 -2.34
N GLY A 274 22.03 -33.48 -1.98
CA GLY A 274 21.86 -32.90 -0.66
C GLY A 274 22.41 -31.48 -0.48
N GLU A 275 22.87 -30.79 -1.53
CA GLU A 275 23.32 -29.38 -1.46
C GLU A 275 22.18 -28.37 -1.65
N PHE A 276 21.09 -28.77 -2.29
CA PHE A 276 19.90 -27.94 -2.50
C PHE A 276 18.72 -28.47 -1.73
N LEU A 277 18.01 -27.59 -1.01
CA LEU A 277 16.77 -27.87 -0.29
C LEU A 277 15.66 -26.98 -0.77
N GLU A 278 14.50 -27.57 -0.89
CA GLU A 278 13.23 -26.86 -1.05
C GLU A 278 12.14 -27.45 -0.17
N ALA A 279 11.20 -26.61 0.23
CA ALA A 279 10.08 -27.00 1.08
C ALA A 279 8.88 -26.07 0.87
N GLY A 280 7.72 -26.51 1.33
CA GLY A 280 6.51 -25.73 1.32
C GLY A 280 5.66 -25.96 2.57
N ILE A 281 4.88 -24.96 2.94
CA ILE A 281 3.95 -25.00 4.07
C ILE A 281 2.64 -24.30 3.73
N ASN A 282 1.52 -24.89 4.09
CA ASN A 282 0.21 -24.26 4.08
C ASN A 282 -0.05 -23.55 5.40
N LEU A 283 0.17 -22.23 5.41
CA LEU A 283 -0.04 -21.38 6.59
C LEU A 283 -1.50 -21.38 7.05
N SER A 284 -2.45 -21.64 6.14
CA SER A 284 -3.88 -21.64 6.48
C SER A 284 -4.30 -22.77 7.40
N LEU A 285 -3.44 -23.75 7.59
CA LEU A 285 -3.64 -24.84 8.56
C LEU A 285 -3.05 -24.52 9.93
N LEU A 286 -2.23 -23.45 10.04
CA LEU A 286 -1.65 -23.02 11.31
C LEU A 286 -2.60 -22.05 12.04
N PRO A 287 -2.86 -22.23 13.33
CA PRO A 287 -3.69 -21.32 14.10
C PRO A 287 -3.13 -19.90 14.11
N ASN A 288 -3.95 -18.92 13.76
CA ASN A 288 -3.65 -17.48 13.81
C ASN A 288 -2.48 -16.98 12.93
N VAL A 289 -2.01 -17.79 11.97
CA VAL A 289 -0.86 -17.46 11.12
C VAL A 289 -1.25 -17.17 9.67
N ALA A 290 -2.30 -17.80 9.16
CA ALA A 290 -2.72 -17.70 7.76
C ALA A 290 -2.80 -16.28 7.20
N ASN A 291 -3.21 -15.36 8.06
CA ASN A 291 -3.46 -13.97 7.70
C ASN A 291 -2.30 -13.04 8.06
N GLU A 292 -1.17 -13.54 8.54
CA GLU A 292 -0.05 -12.67 8.90
C GLU A 292 0.78 -12.26 7.67
N CYS A 293 1.28 -11.04 7.70
CA CYS A 293 2.24 -10.54 6.72
C CYS A 293 3.64 -10.81 7.21
N PHE A 294 4.48 -11.43 6.38
CA PHE A 294 5.87 -11.63 6.69
C PHE A 294 6.74 -10.60 5.96
N ALA A 295 7.57 -9.90 6.72
CA ALA A 295 8.43 -8.84 6.21
C ALA A 295 9.87 -9.31 5.96
N SER A 296 10.30 -10.35 6.66
CA SER A 296 11.65 -10.90 6.53
C SER A 296 11.61 -12.43 6.53
N PHE A 297 12.56 -13.00 5.84
CA PHE A 297 12.85 -14.42 5.77
C PHE A 297 14.31 -14.64 6.20
N LEU A 298 14.57 -15.69 6.96
CA LEU A 298 15.93 -16.08 7.33
C LEU A 298 16.05 -17.60 7.19
N ALA A 299 16.98 -18.05 6.37
CA ALA A 299 17.46 -19.42 6.37
C ALA A 299 18.65 -19.53 7.31
N GLU A 300 18.73 -20.59 8.09
CA GLU A 300 19.83 -20.81 9.04
C GLU A 300 20.28 -22.26 9.08
N THR A 301 21.55 -22.48 9.43
CA THR A 301 22.07 -23.78 9.83
C THR A 301 22.27 -23.82 11.33
N ARG A 302 22.22 -25.06 11.90
CA ARG A 302 22.15 -25.25 13.34
C ARG A 302 22.82 -26.55 13.79
N SER A 303 23.19 -26.63 15.07
CA SER A 303 23.92 -27.76 15.61
C SER A 303 23.08 -29.02 15.86
N SER A 304 21.75 -28.91 15.85
CA SER A 304 20.81 -30.01 16.05
C SER A 304 19.36 -29.54 15.75
N THR A 305 18.38 -30.44 15.77
CA THR A 305 16.95 -30.16 15.65
C THR A 305 16.33 -29.55 16.91
N SER A 306 17.07 -29.47 18.02
CA SER A 306 16.57 -28.85 19.26
C SER A 306 16.33 -27.35 19.07
N THR A 307 15.23 -26.81 19.58
CA THR A 307 14.94 -25.37 19.60
C THR A 307 16.02 -24.56 20.32
N THR A 308 16.79 -25.19 21.23
CA THR A 308 17.93 -24.56 21.93
C THR A 308 19.27 -24.84 21.28
N ALA A 309 19.27 -25.36 20.03
CA ALA A 309 20.51 -25.55 19.26
C ALA A 309 21.28 -24.24 19.09
N THR A 310 22.58 -24.36 18.92
CA THR A 310 23.42 -23.22 18.55
C THR A 310 23.25 -22.96 17.08
N LEU A 311 22.86 -21.75 16.72
CA LEU A 311 22.78 -21.25 15.35
C LEU A 311 24.18 -21.03 14.79
N LYS A 312 24.40 -21.37 13.53
CA LYS A 312 25.71 -21.41 12.89
C LYS A 312 25.83 -20.34 11.81
N ASP A 313 25.12 -20.50 10.73
CA ASP A 313 25.13 -19.67 9.57
C ASP A 313 23.72 -19.16 9.25
N PHE A 314 23.62 -18.09 8.47
CA PHE A 314 22.31 -17.59 8.04
C PHE A 314 22.37 -16.80 6.75
N VAL A 315 21.29 -16.86 6.00
CA VAL A 315 20.98 -15.93 4.90
C VAL A 315 19.70 -15.18 5.26
N LEU A 316 19.81 -13.86 5.39
CA LEU A 316 18.69 -12.98 5.73
C LEU A 316 18.17 -12.27 4.48
N GLY A 317 16.93 -12.56 4.12
CA GLY A 317 16.24 -11.98 3.00
C GLY A 317 15.10 -11.04 3.41
N ASN A 318 14.81 -10.07 2.55
CA ASN A 318 13.60 -9.27 2.65
C ASN A 318 12.47 -10.02 1.95
N PHE A 319 11.40 -10.35 2.66
CA PHE A 319 10.29 -11.13 2.09
C PHE A 319 9.18 -10.26 1.50
N GLY A 320 9.40 -8.96 1.42
CA GLY A 320 8.41 -7.99 0.98
C GLY A 320 7.43 -7.66 2.10
N ASN A 321 7.41 -6.41 2.50
CA ASN A 321 6.44 -5.93 3.48
C ASN A 321 5.03 -6.10 2.91
N CYS A 322 4.02 -6.19 3.77
CA CYS A 322 2.68 -5.80 3.37
C CYS A 322 2.76 -4.40 2.78
N VAL A 323 2.55 -4.30 1.50
CA VAL A 323 2.63 -3.05 0.76
C VAL A 323 1.21 -2.59 0.48
N ALA A 324 0.95 -1.32 0.75
CA ALA A 324 -0.28 -0.69 0.32
C ALA A 324 0.02 0.40 -0.71
N THR A 325 -0.96 0.69 -1.54
CA THR A 325 -1.00 1.84 -2.43
C THR A 325 -2.21 2.69 -2.08
N MET A 326 -2.15 3.98 -2.32
CA MET A 326 -3.28 4.88 -2.13
C MET A 326 -3.52 5.66 -3.42
N SER A 327 -4.78 5.85 -3.76
CA SER A 327 -5.24 6.74 -4.82
C SER A 327 -6.41 7.56 -4.29
N THR A 328 -6.59 8.75 -4.83
CA THR A 328 -7.69 9.64 -4.47
C THR A 328 -8.52 10.05 -5.68
N GLN A 329 -9.75 10.44 -5.45
CA GLN A 329 -10.67 10.90 -6.48
C GLN A 329 -11.61 11.95 -5.93
N VAL A 330 -11.52 13.17 -6.48
CA VAL A 330 -12.47 14.23 -6.18
C VAL A 330 -13.86 13.92 -6.75
N SER A 331 -14.90 14.23 -6.00
CA SER A 331 -16.30 13.98 -6.39
C SER A 331 -16.74 14.77 -7.62
N SER A 332 -16.12 15.93 -7.91
CA SER A 332 -16.41 16.77 -9.08
C SER A 332 -15.14 17.51 -9.53
N PRO A 333 -14.48 17.07 -10.60
CA PRO A 333 -13.28 17.73 -11.14
C PRO A 333 -13.59 18.97 -11.98
N GLY A 334 -14.83 19.13 -12.42
CA GLY A 334 -15.26 20.24 -13.29
C GLY A 334 -15.40 21.56 -12.56
N PRO A 335 -15.68 22.65 -13.27
CA PRO A 335 -15.99 23.91 -12.62
C PRO A 335 -17.31 23.80 -11.86
N VAL A 336 -17.29 24.20 -10.60
CA VAL A 336 -18.46 24.25 -9.71
C VAL A 336 -18.74 25.68 -9.29
N THR A 337 -19.98 25.95 -8.88
CA THR A 337 -20.33 27.25 -8.29
C THR A 337 -20.08 27.25 -6.78
N PRO A 338 -19.86 28.40 -6.15
CA PRO A 338 -19.84 28.52 -4.70
C PRO A 338 -21.11 27.90 -4.08
N GLY A 339 -20.96 27.10 -3.04
CA GLY A 339 -22.05 26.37 -2.39
C GLY A 339 -22.30 24.97 -2.91
N THR A 340 -21.69 24.55 -4.03
CA THR A 340 -21.77 23.15 -4.52
C THR A 340 -20.81 22.28 -3.71
N PRO A 341 -21.29 21.28 -2.94
CA PRO A 341 -20.42 20.44 -2.13
C PRO A 341 -19.42 19.65 -3.00
N VAL A 342 -18.17 19.59 -2.55
CA VAL A 342 -17.10 18.80 -3.17
C VAL A 342 -16.32 18.10 -2.08
N HIS A 343 -16.10 16.80 -2.24
CA HIS A 343 -15.28 15.98 -1.34
C HIS A 343 -14.26 15.16 -2.14
N ASP A 344 -13.33 14.60 -1.44
CA ASP A 344 -12.33 13.68 -1.95
C ASP A 344 -12.49 12.30 -1.32
N THR A 345 -12.25 11.24 -2.08
CA THR A 345 -12.29 9.87 -1.61
C THR A 345 -10.93 9.22 -1.81
N ALA A 346 -10.27 8.86 -0.72
CA ALA A 346 -9.05 8.09 -0.73
C ALA A 346 -9.37 6.59 -0.69
N THR A 347 -8.75 5.82 -1.58
CA THR A 347 -8.83 4.36 -1.61
C THR A 347 -7.44 3.79 -1.36
N VAL A 348 -7.32 2.98 -0.31
CA VAL A 348 -6.08 2.28 0.05
C VAL A 348 -6.23 0.81 -0.32
N ASN A 349 -5.33 0.32 -1.17
CA ASN A 349 -5.27 -1.06 -1.63
C ASN A 349 -4.03 -1.72 -1.04
N GLY A 350 -4.23 -2.68 -0.17
CA GLY A 350 -3.19 -3.56 0.33
C GLY A 350 -2.96 -4.74 -0.61
N ASN A 351 -1.74 -5.22 -0.67
CA ASN A 351 -1.37 -6.38 -1.49
C ASN A 351 -1.80 -7.74 -0.89
N GLN A 352 -2.43 -7.73 0.30
CA GLN A 352 -2.92 -8.92 0.99
C GLN A 352 -4.46 -8.85 1.11
N PRO A 353 -5.21 -9.70 0.38
CA PRO A 353 -6.69 -9.68 0.44
C PRO A 353 -7.28 -9.92 1.83
N SER A 354 -6.59 -10.69 2.67
CA SER A 354 -6.99 -10.98 4.05
C SER A 354 -6.71 -9.85 5.05
N LYS A 355 -5.90 -8.86 4.67
CA LYS A 355 -5.51 -7.72 5.50
C LYS A 355 -6.07 -6.44 4.91
N THR A 356 -7.30 -6.10 5.30
CA THR A 356 -7.91 -4.83 4.86
C THR A 356 -7.24 -3.65 5.58
N PRO A 357 -6.76 -2.64 4.84
CA PRO A 357 -6.22 -1.42 5.44
C PRO A 357 -7.19 -0.76 6.41
N SER A 358 -6.68 -0.24 7.52
CA SER A 358 -7.47 0.31 8.63
C SER A 358 -6.92 1.65 9.12
N GLY A 359 -7.54 2.22 10.15
CA GLY A 359 -7.15 3.51 10.70
C GLY A 359 -7.81 4.68 9.98
N ASN A 360 -7.21 5.87 10.03
CA ASN A 360 -7.78 7.10 9.51
C ASN A 360 -6.90 7.70 8.40
N VAL A 361 -7.55 8.25 7.37
CA VAL A 361 -6.92 9.13 6.38
C VAL A 361 -7.13 10.57 6.81
N THR A 362 -6.07 11.37 6.79
CA THR A 362 -6.11 12.81 7.03
C THR A 362 -6.19 13.53 5.70
N PHE A 363 -7.17 14.42 5.54
CA PHE A 363 -7.38 15.20 4.33
C PHE A 363 -6.99 16.66 4.52
N PHE A 364 -6.46 17.25 3.46
CA PHE A 364 -6.06 18.66 3.39
C PHE A 364 -6.63 19.28 2.12
N LEU A 365 -6.95 20.57 2.19
CA LEU A 365 -7.39 21.37 1.05
C LEU A 365 -6.43 22.53 0.82
N CYS A 366 -5.83 22.58 -0.35
CA CYS A 366 -5.03 23.70 -0.84
C CYS A 366 -5.87 24.60 -1.74
N GLY A 367 -5.78 25.90 -1.56
CA GLY A 367 -6.42 26.82 -2.49
C GLY A 367 -6.89 28.14 -1.87
N PRO A 368 -7.20 29.13 -2.73
CA PRO A 368 -7.02 29.03 -4.17
C PRO A 368 -5.54 29.08 -4.59
N ILE A 369 -5.14 28.20 -5.50
CA ILE A 369 -3.77 28.12 -6.04
C ILE A 369 -3.76 28.36 -7.55
N ALA A 370 -2.79 29.16 -8.03
CA ALA A 370 -2.70 29.46 -9.45
C ALA A 370 -2.15 28.27 -10.26
N THR A 371 -1.11 27.62 -9.75
CA THR A 371 -0.42 26.49 -10.37
C THR A 371 0.17 25.59 -9.29
N GLY A 372 0.63 24.40 -9.68
CA GLY A 372 1.30 23.46 -8.79
C GLY A 372 0.35 22.49 -8.10
N ALA A 373 0.93 21.70 -7.23
CA ALA A 373 0.26 20.63 -6.48
C ALA A 373 -0.01 21.04 -5.04
N CYS A 374 -0.94 20.36 -4.40
CA CYS A 374 -1.10 20.34 -2.95
C CYS A 374 -0.10 19.34 -2.35
N ASP A 375 1.16 19.74 -2.23
CA ASP A 375 2.32 18.86 -2.03
C ASP A 375 2.79 18.74 -0.57
N GLY A 376 2.13 19.47 0.33
CA GLY A 376 2.50 19.48 1.75
C GLY A 376 3.80 20.24 2.08
N THR A 377 4.44 20.86 1.08
CA THR A 377 5.67 21.64 1.22
C THR A 377 5.48 23.07 0.73
N THR A 378 5.31 23.28 -0.57
CA THR A 378 5.03 24.61 -1.16
C THR A 378 3.57 25.02 -0.91
N ASN A 379 2.64 24.09 -1.11
CA ASN A 379 1.23 24.25 -0.80
C ASN A 379 0.86 23.22 0.29
N VAL A 380 0.95 23.65 1.54
CA VAL A 380 0.73 22.77 2.69
C VAL A 380 -0.74 22.37 2.82
N GLY A 381 -1.64 23.29 2.49
CA GLY A 381 -3.09 23.11 2.65
C GLY A 381 -3.57 23.24 4.09
N THR A 382 -4.85 23.44 4.23
CA THR A 382 -5.54 23.43 5.54
C THR A 382 -6.00 22.01 5.83
N ASN A 383 -5.73 21.50 7.04
CA ASN A 383 -6.29 20.24 7.50
C ASN A 383 -7.82 20.38 7.61
N ILE A 384 -8.55 19.58 6.87
CA ILE A 384 -10.02 19.57 6.81
C ILE A 384 -10.64 18.39 7.58
N GLY A 385 -9.82 17.63 8.28
CA GLY A 385 -10.25 16.54 9.15
C GLY A 385 -9.73 15.18 8.75
N THR A 386 -10.17 14.18 9.50
CA THR A 386 -9.85 12.76 9.28
C THR A 386 -11.11 11.96 9.03
N ALA A 387 -11.01 10.90 8.22
CA ALA A 387 -12.09 9.94 8.02
C ALA A 387 -11.56 8.50 8.18
N PRO A 388 -12.33 7.60 8.81
CA PRO A 388 -11.92 6.21 8.98
C PRO A 388 -11.98 5.46 7.66
N LEU A 389 -11.00 4.58 7.44
CA LEU A 389 -11.03 3.60 6.36
C LEU A 389 -12.11 2.55 6.64
N SER A 390 -12.88 2.21 5.62
CA SER A 390 -13.90 1.16 5.65
C SER A 390 -13.86 0.37 4.35
N GLY A 391 -13.87 -0.96 4.46
CA GLY A 391 -13.78 -1.84 3.30
C GLY A 391 -13.60 -3.31 3.67
N SER A 392 -13.21 -4.12 2.68
CA SER A 392 -12.94 -5.55 2.85
C SER A 392 -12.08 -6.07 1.70
N GLY A 393 -11.54 -7.29 1.83
CA GLY A 393 -10.79 -7.94 0.75
C GLY A 393 -9.50 -7.22 0.35
N GLY A 394 -8.81 -6.61 1.31
CA GLY A 394 -7.57 -5.89 1.06
C GLY A 394 -7.75 -4.44 0.59
N THR A 395 -8.96 -3.96 0.39
CA THR A 395 -9.26 -2.59 -0.07
C THR A 395 -10.13 -1.87 0.93
N ALA A 396 -9.80 -0.62 1.25
CA ALA A 396 -10.62 0.25 2.10
C ALA A 396 -10.60 1.69 1.59
N SER A 397 -11.69 2.40 1.80
CA SER A 397 -11.84 3.79 1.37
C SER A 397 -12.28 4.70 2.53
N ALA A 398 -11.88 5.95 2.45
CA ALA A 398 -12.28 7.03 3.36
C ALA A 398 -12.67 8.25 2.52
N THR A 399 -13.73 8.95 2.93
CA THR A 399 -14.21 10.15 2.23
C THR A 399 -14.10 11.36 3.15
N SER A 400 -13.53 12.46 2.64
CA SER A 400 -13.40 13.73 3.37
C SER A 400 -14.76 14.37 3.64
N ALA A 401 -14.80 15.29 4.58
CA ALA A 401 -15.95 16.18 4.71
C ALA A 401 -16.14 17.03 3.45
N ASP A 402 -17.40 17.34 3.13
CA ASP A 402 -17.75 18.23 2.02
C ASP A 402 -17.14 19.62 2.22
N GLN A 403 -16.47 20.09 1.17
CA GLN A 403 -15.94 21.44 1.04
C GLN A 403 -16.84 22.28 0.13
N ASN A 404 -16.59 23.58 -0.01
CA ASN A 404 -17.38 24.49 -0.82
C ASN A 404 -18.88 24.57 -0.40
N THR A 405 -19.20 24.30 0.86
CA THR A 405 -20.58 24.33 1.39
C THR A 405 -20.98 25.73 1.83
N GLY A 406 -22.27 25.95 2.08
CA GLY A 406 -22.81 27.23 2.58
C GLY A 406 -22.55 28.38 1.60
N ALA A 407 -21.85 29.43 2.05
CA ALA A 407 -21.47 30.55 1.20
C ALA A 407 -20.44 30.17 0.11
N GLY A 408 -19.85 28.99 0.21
CA GLY A 408 -18.89 28.46 -0.73
C GLY A 408 -17.47 29.03 -0.59
N LEU A 409 -16.56 28.46 -1.35
CA LEU A 409 -15.18 28.92 -1.49
C LEU A 409 -15.10 30.09 -2.48
N THR A 410 -14.04 30.88 -2.36
CA THR A 410 -13.75 31.94 -3.34
C THR A 410 -13.42 31.32 -4.70
N PRO A 411 -13.71 32.02 -5.81
CA PRO A 411 -13.35 31.52 -7.14
C PRO A 411 -11.84 31.26 -7.26
N GLY A 412 -11.51 30.10 -7.85
CA GLY A 412 -10.12 29.68 -8.02
C GLY A 412 -10.00 28.16 -8.10
N ARG A 413 -8.77 27.67 -8.28
CA ARG A 413 -8.44 26.25 -8.31
C ARG A 413 -8.10 25.76 -6.91
N TYR A 414 -8.69 24.64 -6.51
CA TYR A 414 -8.49 23.97 -5.24
C TYR A 414 -8.06 22.53 -5.50
N CYS A 415 -7.17 21.99 -4.67
CA CYS A 415 -6.72 20.61 -4.77
C CYS A 415 -6.73 19.96 -3.39
N PHE A 416 -7.19 18.70 -3.33
CA PHE A 416 -7.08 17.89 -2.13
C PHE A 416 -5.70 17.24 -2.04
N ARG A 417 -5.32 16.87 -0.83
CA ARG A 417 -4.20 16.01 -0.48
C ARG A 417 -4.64 15.07 0.62
N ALA A 418 -4.28 13.80 0.51
CA ALA A 418 -4.59 12.79 1.50
C ALA A 418 -3.32 12.18 2.09
N GLU A 419 -3.33 11.87 3.38
CA GLU A 419 -2.24 11.20 4.10
C GLU A 419 -2.80 10.08 4.96
N TRP A 420 -2.23 8.91 4.80
CA TRP A 420 -2.51 7.76 5.63
C TRP A 420 -1.22 7.32 6.35
N PRO A 421 -1.19 7.23 7.68
CA PRO A 421 0.02 6.92 8.44
C PRO A 421 0.44 5.44 8.34
N GLY A 422 -0.36 4.60 7.70
CA GLY A 422 -0.25 3.16 7.78
C GLY A 422 -1.06 2.59 8.94
N ASP A 423 -1.00 1.28 9.10
CA ASP A 423 -1.58 0.55 10.22
C ASP A 423 -0.63 -0.57 10.70
N ALA A 424 -1.13 -1.48 11.55
CA ALA A 424 -0.32 -2.56 12.10
C ALA A 424 0.20 -3.56 11.04
N ASN A 425 -0.47 -3.66 9.88
CA ASN A 425 -0.09 -4.55 8.78
C ASN A 425 0.75 -3.81 7.73
N TYR A 426 0.36 -2.59 7.39
CA TYR A 426 0.94 -1.74 6.36
C TYR A 426 1.61 -0.55 7.04
N THR A 427 2.84 -0.72 7.48
CA THR A 427 3.54 0.26 8.33
C THR A 427 4.12 1.45 7.57
N THR A 428 4.11 1.43 6.24
CA THR A 428 4.64 2.52 5.42
C THR A 428 3.59 3.62 5.24
N PRO A 429 3.85 4.86 5.67
CA PRO A 429 2.92 5.97 5.43
C PRO A 429 2.75 6.24 3.93
N LEU A 430 1.52 6.52 3.52
CA LEU A 430 1.18 6.88 2.15
C LEU A 430 0.69 8.32 2.07
N LYS A 431 1.03 8.99 0.97
CA LYS A 431 0.60 10.36 0.68
C LYS A 431 0.20 10.45 -0.78
N GLU A 432 -0.92 11.08 -1.04
CA GLU A 432 -1.39 11.42 -2.38
C GLU A 432 -1.51 12.94 -2.50
N TYR A 433 -0.97 13.49 -3.59
CA TYR A 433 -0.80 14.92 -3.79
C TYR A 433 -1.64 15.41 -4.96
N GLY A 434 -2.71 16.13 -4.70
CA GLY A 434 -3.56 16.70 -5.74
C GLY A 434 -2.85 17.73 -6.61
N GLY A 435 -3.03 17.62 -7.92
CA GLY A 435 -2.49 18.54 -8.92
C GLY A 435 -1.16 18.15 -9.52
N LEU A 436 -0.61 16.98 -9.19
CA LEU A 436 0.46 16.36 -9.97
C LEU A 436 -0.09 15.82 -11.30
N SER A 437 0.79 15.63 -12.29
CA SER A 437 0.40 15.10 -13.59
C SER A 437 -0.27 13.72 -13.45
N GLY A 438 -1.50 13.60 -13.95
CA GLY A 438 -2.28 12.36 -13.90
C GLY A 438 -3.18 12.20 -12.68
N THR A 439 -3.24 13.18 -11.78
CA THR A 439 -4.12 13.15 -10.61
C THR A 439 -5.35 14.04 -10.81
N ASN A 440 -6.53 13.55 -10.40
CA ASN A 440 -7.84 14.22 -10.57
C ASN A 440 -8.38 14.81 -9.25
N GLU A 441 -7.50 15.20 -8.32
CA GLU A 441 -7.90 15.68 -6.99
C GLU A 441 -8.12 17.19 -6.93
N CYS A 442 -8.18 17.85 -8.09
CA CYS A 442 -8.40 19.29 -8.16
C CYS A 442 -9.77 19.62 -8.77
N PHE A 443 -10.35 20.72 -8.29
CA PHE A 443 -11.56 21.30 -8.83
C PHE A 443 -11.42 22.81 -8.94
N THR A 444 -12.30 23.44 -9.73
CA THR A 444 -12.31 24.89 -9.91
C THR A 444 -13.65 25.46 -9.46
N VAL A 445 -13.60 26.44 -8.59
CA VAL A 445 -14.77 27.25 -8.22
C VAL A 445 -14.82 28.46 -9.15
N GLN A 446 -15.93 28.65 -9.85
CA GLN A 446 -16.12 29.76 -10.78
C GLN A 446 -17.01 30.86 -10.19
N GLN A 447 -16.86 32.07 -10.69
CA GLN A 447 -17.72 33.17 -10.31
C GLN A 447 -19.16 32.92 -10.75
N VAL A 448 -20.09 33.34 -9.92
CA VAL A 448 -21.51 33.36 -10.28
C VAL A 448 -21.77 34.64 -11.09
N PRO A 449 -22.40 34.54 -12.27
CA PRO A 449 -22.71 35.71 -13.05
C PRO A 449 -23.75 36.60 -12.35
N SER A 450 -23.56 37.87 -12.47
CA SER A 450 -24.55 38.86 -12.07
C SER A 450 -25.19 39.51 -13.33
N SER A 451 -26.37 40.00 -13.17
CA SER A 451 -27.03 40.78 -14.20
C SER A 451 -27.56 42.08 -13.61
N THR A 452 -27.54 43.11 -14.45
CA THR A 452 -28.08 44.42 -14.11
C THR A 452 -29.19 44.75 -15.08
N SER A 453 -30.32 45.16 -14.56
CA SER A 453 -31.41 45.77 -15.36
C SER A 453 -31.66 47.16 -14.85
N SER A 454 -32.00 48.08 -15.74
CA SER A 454 -32.33 49.43 -15.39
C SER A 454 -33.60 49.91 -16.12
N ALA A 455 -34.28 50.88 -15.54
CA ALA A 455 -35.43 51.53 -16.14
C ALA A 455 -35.32 53.07 -15.94
N GLN A 456 -35.55 53.84 -16.98
CA GLN A 456 -35.35 55.28 -17.05
C GLN A 456 -36.69 56.04 -16.94
N THR A 457 -36.68 57.22 -16.30
CA THR A 457 -37.87 58.10 -16.13
C THR A 457 -37.60 59.52 -16.71
N TRP A 458 -38.63 60.34 -16.88
CA TRP A 458 -38.59 61.62 -17.61
C TRP A 458 -37.80 62.81 -17.02
N LEU A 459 -37.64 62.93 -15.77
CA LEU A 459 -36.44 63.48 -15.19
C LEU A 459 -35.48 62.35 -15.31
N PRO A 460 -34.42 62.42 -16.11
CA PRO A 460 -33.64 61.23 -16.37
C PRO A 460 -33.23 60.60 -15.06
N ASN A 461 -34.15 59.80 -14.52
CA ASN A 461 -33.96 58.94 -13.38
C ASN A 461 -33.98 57.50 -13.88
N ASP A 462 -33.20 56.70 -13.25
CA ASP A 462 -33.02 55.32 -13.60
C ASP A 462 -33.21 54.44 -12.38
N SER A 463 -33.54 53.18 -12.61
CA SER A 463 -33.68 52.17 -11.58
C SER A 463 -33.02 50.88 -12.04
N ALA A 464 -32.03 50.42 -11.29
CA ALA A 464 -31.33 49.19 -11.61
C ALA A 464 -31.48 48.15 -10.53
N THR A 465 -31.61 46.89 -10.98
CA THR A 465 -31.65 45.72 -10.13
C THR A 465 -30.46 44.81 -10.43
N VAL A 466 -29.69 44.54 -9.42
CA VAL A 466 -28.61 43.54 -9.46
C VAL A 466 -29.11 42.25 -8.85
N THR A 467 -28.93 41.12 -9.54
CA THR A 467 -29.33 39.80 -9.08
C THR A 467 -28.16 38.82 -9.10
N SER A 468 -28.11 37.93 -8.14
CA SER A 468 -27.13 36.85 -8.05
C SER A 468 -27.74 35.66 -7.29
N THR A 469 -27.17 34.51 -7.40
CA THR A 469 -27.53 33.34 -6.55
C THR A 469 -26.97 33.42 -5.15
N LEU A 470 -25.99 34.32 -4.91
CA LEU A 470 -25.38 34.57 -3.60
C LEU A 470 -25.81 35.94 -3.07
N PRO A 471 -25.73 36.16 -1.74
CA PRO A 471 -25.90 37.50 -1.16
C PRO A 471 -24.93 38.51 -1.79
N LEU A 472 -25.46 39.66 -2.14
CA LEU A 472 -24.71 40.71 -2.83
C LEU A 472 -23.99 41.63 -1.82
N SER A 473 -22.73 41.92 -2.13
CA SER A 473 -21.92 42.95 -1.46
C SER A 473 -21.15 43.76 -2.51
N GLY A 474 -21.07 45.09 -2.32
CA GLY A 474 -20.39 45.96 -3.26
C GLY A 474 -21.03 47.33 -3.38
N SER A 475 -20.91 47.95 -4.57
CA SER A 475 -21.49 49.22 -4.87
C SER A 475 -22.20 49.19 -6.23
N LEU A 476 -23.33 49.92 -6.32
CA LEU A 476 -24.05 50.19 -7.54
C LEU A 476 -23.99 51.70 -7.82
N SER A 477 -23.42 52.10 -8.94
CA SER A 477 -23.27 53.49 -9.34
C SER A 477 -24.04 53.78 -10.61
N PHE A 478 -24.61 55.01 -10.70
CA PHE A 478 -25.35 55.51 -11.84
C PHE A 478 -24.72 56.81 -12.29
N THR A 479 -24.26 56.91 -13.54
CA THR A 479 -23.73 58.15 -14.17
C THR A 479 -24.58 58.50 -15.36
N LEU A 480 -25.06 59.75 -15.43
CA LEU A 480 -25.82 60.23 -16.57
C LEU A 480 -24.89 60.90 -17.58
N HIS A 481 -24.96 60.44 -18.81
CA HIS A 481 -24.16 60.95 -19.93
C HIS A 481 -25.04 61.62 -21.02
N ASP A 482 -24.46 62.57 -21.70
CA ASP A 482 -24.98 63.09 -22.98
C ASP A 482 -24.72 62.06 -24.11
N GLY A 483 -25.65 61.89 -25.00
CA GLY A 483 -25.57 60.87 -26.04
C GLY A 483 -26.12 59.49 -25.60
N GLY A 484 -26.07 58.51 -26.50
CA GLY A 484 -26.74 57.21 -26.32
C GLY A 484 -25.87 56.03 -25.97
N ASP A 485 -24.57 56.21 -25.76
CA ASP A 485 -23.57 55.15 -25.66
C ASP A 485 -22.76 55.13 -24.36
N CYS A 486 -23.16 56.00 -23.39
CA CYS A 486 -22.46 56.16 -22.10
C CYS A 486 -20.99 56.62 -22.20
N THR A 487 -20.60 57.19 -23.35
CA THR A 487 -19.25 57.74 -23.56
C THR A 487 -19.21 59.26 -23.66
N GLY A 488 -20.38 59.91 -23.73
CA GLY A 488 -20.53 61.34 -23.82
C GLY A 488 -20.20 62.07 -22.52
N ALA A 489 -20.35 63.42 -22.57
CA ALA A 489 -20.10 64.28 -21.42
C ALA A 489 -20.99 63.84 -20.23
N VAL A 490 -20.40 63.87 -19.00
CA VAL A 490 -21.15 63.56 -17.78
C VAL A 490 -22.10 64.73 -17.49
N LEU A 491 -23.38 64.50 -17.59
CA LEU A 491 -24.45 65.43 -17.24
C LEU A 491 -24.72 65.46 -15.73
N ARG A 492 -24.60 64.31 -15.10
CA ARG A 492 -24.70 64.17 -13.64
C ARG A 492 -23.62 63.22 -13.14
N PRO A 493 -22.81 63.62 -12.14
CA PRO A 493 -21.83 62.76 -11.52
C PRO A 493 -22.43 61.51 -10.92
N ALA A 494 -21.61 60.45 -10.77
CA ALA A 494 -22.02 59.16 -10.27
C ALA A 494 -22.74 59.23 -8.92
N GLU A 495 -23.97 58.70 -8.87
CA GLU A 495 -24.73 58.47 -7.64
C GLU A 495 -24.49 57.01 -7.25
N THR A 496 -23.83 56.81 -6.10
CA THR A 496 -23.34 55.47 -5.68
C THR A 496 -24.05 54.99 -4.42
N TYR A 497 -24.52 53.77 -4.47
CA TYR A 497 -25.15 53.05 -3.36
C TYR A 497 -24.28 51.84 -2.97
N THR A 498 -23.86 51.79 -1.71
CA THR A 498 -23.12 50.66 -1.17
C THR A 498 -24.05 49.73 -0.40
N PHE A 499 -23.75 48.40 -0.45
CA PHE A 499 -24.48 47.40 0.32
C PHE A 499 -23.55 46.21 0.66
N SER A 500 -23.83 45.54 1.77
CA SER A 500 -23.03 44.42 2.24
C SER A 500 -23.96 43.34 2.78
N GLY A 501 -23.74 42.08 2.34
CA GLY A 501 -24.53 40.94 2.78
C GLY A 501 -26.04 41.06 2.46
N ALA A 502 -26.40 41.81 1.42
CA ALA A 502 -27.76 42.00 0.99
C ALA A 502 -28.36 40.67 0.49
N THR A 503 -29.68 40.68 0.24
CA THR A 503 -30.36 39.56 -0.42
C THR A 503 -29.78 39.31 -1.82
N SER A 504 -30.16 38.20 -2.45
CA SER A 504 -29.75 37.85 -3.82
C SER A 504 -30.25 38.82 -4.90
N SER A 505 -31.01 39.85 -4.51
CA SER A 505 -31.52 40.90 -5.41
C SER A 505 -31.48 42.24 -4.70
N VAL A 506 -30.87 43.25 -5.32
CA VAL A 506 -30.80 44.62 -4.83
C VAL A 506 -31.24 45.57 -5.93
N THR A 507 -32.27 46.39 -5.65
CA THR A 507 -32.73 47.48 -6.54
C THR A 507 -32.36 48.82 -5.93
N ARG A 508 -31.86 49.73 -6.75
CA ARG A 508 -31.64 51.14 -6.40
C ARG A 508 -32.12 52.02 -7.52
N SER A 509 -32.57 53.18 -7.16
CA SER A 509 -33.07 54.19 -8.13
C SER A 509 -32.33 55.50 -7.89
N THR A 510 -32.07 56.22 -8.94
CA THR A 510 -31.48 57.56 -8.85
C THR A 510 -32.48 58.57 -8.30
N THR A 511 -31.95 59.66 -7.79
CA THR A 511 -32.74 60.77 -7.23
C THR A 511 -32.52 62.09 -7.98
N ASN A 512 -32.38 62.00 -9.32
CA ASN A 512 -32.14 63.21 -10.12
C ASN A 512 -33.26 64.20 -9.97
N SER A 513 -32.91 65.36 -9.43
CA SER A 513 -33.80 66.52 -9.31
C SER A 513 -33.21 67.78 -9.94
N SER A 514 -31.98 67.69 -10.49
CA SER A 514 -31.19 68.81 -10.97
C SER A 514 -30.95 68.85 -12.49
N VAL A 515 -30.95 67.69 -13.12
CA VAL A 515 -30.80 67.59 -14.57
C VAL A 515 -32.17 67.41 -15.21
N SER A 516 -32.60 68.40 -15.94
CA SER A 516 -33.84 68.38 -16.71
C SER A 516 -33.54 68.53 -18.21
N VAL A 517 -34.30 67.77 -19.02
CA VAL A 517 -34.21 67.87 -20.48
C VAL A 517 -35.27 68.81 -20.97
N THR A 518 -34.85 69.91 -21.56
CA THR A 518 -35.76 70.97 -22.08
C THR A 518 -35.85 71.00 -23.61
N THR A 519 -35.01 70.28 -24.33
CA THR A 519 -34.93 70.12 -25.77
C THR A 519 -34.79 68.66 -26.14
N SER A 520 -35.18 68.25 -27.34
CA SER A 520 -34.94 66.90 -27.84
C SER A 520 -33.49 66.58 -27.72
N SER A 521 -33.15 65.50 -27.00
CA SER A 521 -31.80 65.04 -26.76
C SER A 521 -31.78 63.53 -26.56
N THR A 522 -30.62 62.93 -26.72
CA THR A 522 -30.33 61.59 -26.36
C THR A 522 -29.49 61.60 -25.11
N VAL A 523 -29.87 60.85 -24.09
CA VAL A 523 -29.09 60.69 -22.86
C VAL A 523 -28.96 59.21 -22.55
N SER A 524 -27.93 58.86 -21.82
CA SER A 524 -27.72 57.48 -21.39
C SER A 524 -27.31 57.41 -19.93
N TRP A 525 -27.81 56.39 -19.24
CA TRP A 525 -27.35 56.00 -17.90
C TRP A 525 -26.35 54.89 -18.00
N GLU A 526 -25.13 55.14 -17.51
CA GLU A 526 -24.17 54.10 -17.21
C GLU A 526 -24.43 53.56 -15.80
N VAL A 527 -24.81 52.30 -15.72
CA VAL A 527 -25.05 51.59 -14.47
C VAL A 527 -23.93 50.58 -14.26
N VAL A 528 -23.20 50.73 -13.16
CA VAL A 528 -22.05 49.84 -12.84
C VAL A 528 -22.24 49.21 -11.47
N PHE A 529 -22.30 47.88 -11.43
CA PHE A 529 -22.19 47.11 -10.20
C PHE A 529 -20.73 46.64 -10.03
N THR A 530 -20.08 47.07 -8.95
CA THR A 530 -18.76 46.61 -8.55
C THR A 530 -18.91 45.71 -7.33
N SER A 531 -18.65 44.43 -7.51
CA SER A 531 -18.69 43.44 -6.41
C SER A 531 -17.48 43.58 -5.51
N SER A 532 -17.70 43.54 -4.19
CA SER A 532 -16.66 43.36 -3.18
C SER A 532 -16.51 41.88 -2.75
N ASP A 533 -17.40 41.00 -3.22
CA ASP A 533 -17.31 39.54 -3.01
C ASP A 533 -16.67 38.91 -4.26
N PRO A 534 -15.47 38.31 -4.16
CA PRO A 534 -14.78 37.73 -5.29
C PRO A 534 -15.54 36.57 -5.94
N ARG A 535 -16.57 36.00 -5.26
CA ARG A 535 -17.42 34.93 -5.79
C ARG A 535 -18.52 35.45 -6.72
N VAL A 536 -18.75 36.77 -6.76
CA VAL A 536 -19.77 37.41 -7.59
C VAL A 536 -19.08 38.33 -8.58
N SER A 537 -19.35 38.18 -9.88
CA SER A 537 -18.78 39.05 -10.91
C SER A 537 -19.39 40.43 -10.85
N SER A 538 -18.58 41.47 -11.14
CA SER A 538 -19.07 42.81 -11.46
C SER A 538 -19.80 42.83 -12.81
N SER A 539 -20.72 43.74 -12.99
CA SER A 539 -21.47 43.90 -14.23
C SER A 539 -21.76 45.37 -14.51
N SER A 540 -21.96 45.72 -15.79
CA SER A 540 -22.35 47.05 -16.20
C SER A 540 -23.42 47.00 -17.29
N ARG A 541 -24.17 48.08 -17.38
CA ARG A 541 -25.18 48.30 -18.44
C ARG A 541 -25.20 49.76 -18.82
N CYS A 542 -25.38 50.02 -20.13
CA CYS A 542 -25.68 51.32 -20.67
C CYS A 542 -27.13 51.32 -21.18
N GLU A 543 -27.94 52.26 -20.71
CA GLU A 543 -29.31 52.49 -21.21
C GLU A 543 -29.46 53.87 -21.82
N SER A 544 -29.95 53.94 -23.02
CA SER A 544 -30.13 55.21 -23.72
C SER A 544 -31.62 55.54 -23.90
N THR A 545 -31.91 56.82 -23.81
CA THR A 545 -33.22 57.35 -24.09
C THR A 545 -33.08 58.48 -25.09
N VAL A 546 -33.86 58.40 -26.15
CA VAL A 546 -34.07 59.50 -27.10
C VAL A 546 -35.32 60.23 -26.64
N LEU A 547 -35.16 61.45 -26.21
CA LEU A 547 -36.25 62.33 -25.85
C LEU A 547 -36.57 63.22 -27.03
N THR A 548 -37.77 63.07 -27.59
CA THR A 548 -38.25 63.93 -28.61
C THR A 548 -39.26 64.87 -27.96
N ILE A 549 -38.91 66.13 -27.86
CA ILE A 549 -39.84 67.18 -27.42
C ILE A 549 -40.34 67.85 -28.64
N THR A 550 -41.64 67.60 -28.95
CA THR A 550 -42.37 68.31 -30.01
C THR A 550 -43.08 69.46 -29.33
N ASN A 551 -42.61 70.67 -29.62
CA ASN A 551 -43.33 71.86 -29.20
C ASN A 551 -44.55 72.12 -30.14
#